data_27cfeea1eb1f567b3396e56731608bd2
#
_entry.id   27cfeea1eb1f567b3396e56731608bd2
#
_cell.length_a   1.000
_cell.length_b   1.000
_cell.length_c   1.000
_cell.angle_alpha   90.00
_cell.angle_beta   90.00
_cell.angle_gamma   90.00
#
_symmetry.space_group_name_H-M   'P 1'
#
loop_
_entity.id
_entity.type
_entity.pdbx_description
1 polymer ?
#
loop_
_entity_poly.entity_id
_entity_poly.type
_entity_poly.pdbx_seq_one_letter_code
_entity_poly.pdbx_strand_id
1 'polypeptide(L)'
;MANEAEVFGLPQVLIDFKTKGTTAIKRSARGIVAMILKNEETDVSKYYKINDVSDIPDEGLTAENVDLIKKCLLGTPLRILVYTLPKADISEPTQTLAGILAKLESVKWNYLCYPNSTGQEQQDIVSWIKSERGNKRKTFKAVVANQAADHEGIINFCTGGIKVKTDTDSKGNPVYTTYTALQYTARITGILAGLALDRSATYFKLTEVEEVEQYEDIDSLIDKGQLLLFDEQDGDGVKIARACNSLTTFTTDKGEDFRYIKIMEAVDMITDDIRDTFKKYYVGKVINDYDHKMLFITAILVYFDEIKGNVIDRDGNNTVDIDEQYQANYAKLHGEDTSTMTVMQIRQYNTGTNVVLAGSVKPVNAMEDLNIVFVM
;
A
#
# COMPACT_ATOMS: atom_id res chain seq x y z
N MET A 1 25.69 30.72 7.96
CA MET A 1 26.74 30.20 8.84
C MET A 1 27.41 31.43 9.50
N ALA A 2 27.10 31.62 10.77
CA ALA A 2 27.70 32.72 11.54
C ALA A 2 29.13 32.33 11.86
N ASN A 3 30.09 33.23 11.51
CA ASN A 3 31.47 33.14 11.98
C ASN A 3 31.46 33.40 13.48
N GLU A 4 31.66 32.37 14.29
CA GLU A 4 32.05 32.55 15.68
C GLU A 4 33.48 33.06 15.69
N ALA A 5 33.67 34.21 16.34
CA ALA A 5 34.99 34.84 16.49
C ALA A 5 35.89 33.87 17.28
N GLU A 6 37.07 33.57 16.72
CA GLU A 6 38.09 32.79 17.40
C GLU A 6 38.49 33.53 18.69
N VAL A 7 38.20 32.91 19.84
CA VAL A 7 38.69 33.37 21.15
C VAL A 7 40.12 32.88 21.30
N PHE A 8 41.08 33.83 21.42
CA PHE A 8 42.47 33.49 21.70
C PHE A 8 42.59 32.93 23.11
N GLY A 9 42.60 31.59 23.22
CA GLY A 9 42.65 30.82 24.47
C GLY A 9 43.71 29.70 24.42
N LEU A 10 43.67 28.78 25.36
CA LEU A 10 44.53 27.59 25.35
C LEU A 10 44.38 26.77 24.07
N PRO A 11 45.46 26.13 23.56
CA PRO A 11 45.37 25.30 22.36
C PRO A 11 44.28 24.24 22.51
N GLN A 12 43.30 24.24 21.62
CA GLN A 12 42.21 23.27 21.55
C GLN A 12 42.43 22.32 20.37
N VAL A 13 42.35 21.02 20.63
CA VAL A 13 42.33 20.00 19.58
C VAL A 13 40.87 19.64 19.35
N LEU A 14 40.27 20.20 18.30
CA LEU A 14 38.94 19.82 17.81
C LEU A 14 39.13 18.71 16.79
N ILE A 15 38.75 17.48 17.13
CA ILE A 15 38.71 16.36 16.19
C ILE A 15 37.27 16.12 15.86
N ASP A 16 36.82 16.64 14.70
CA ASP A 16 35.51 16.33 14.14
C ASP A 16 35.58 15.01 13.38
N PHE A 17 35.05 13.95 13.99
CA PHE A 17 34.76 12.71 13.27
C PHE A 17 33.48 12.91 12.44
N LYS A 18 33.63 13.34 11.20
CA LYS A 18 32.54 13.20 10.23
C LYS A 18 32.48 11.74 9.83
N THR A 19 31.66 10.95 10.52
CA THR A 19 31.17 9.67 9.99
C THR A 19 30.56 9.93 8.64
N LYS A 20 30.96 9.18 7.59
CA LYS A 20 30.15 9.04 6.38
C LYS A 20 28.78 8.60 6.87
N GLY A 21 27.83 9.52 6.89
CA GLY A 21 26.53 9.29 7.48
C GLY A 21 25.91 8.03 6.86
N THR A 22 25.40 7.15 7.72
CA THR A 22 24.52 6.05 7.26
C THR A 22 23.47 6.65 6.35
N THR A 23 23.28 6.07 5.17
CA THR A 23 22.24 6.54 4.27
C THR A 23 20.90 6.21 4.92
N ALA A 24 20.23 7.23 5.45
CA ALA A 24 18.93 7.07 6.10
C ALA A 24 17.92 6.38 5.15
N ILE A 25 17.11 5.49 5.70
CA ILE A 25 15.99 4.90 4.95
C ILE A 25 15.02 6.02 4.59
N LYS A 26 14.77 6.21 3.30
CA LYS A 26 13.89 7.27 2.81
C LYS A 26 12.48 6.74 2.61
N ARG A 27 11.50 7.47 3.13
CA ARG A 27 10.10 7.16 2.84
C ARG A 27 9.81 7.29 1.35
N SER A 28 9.19 6.26 0.81
CA SER A 28 8.70 6.21 -0.56
C SER A 28 7.44 7.06 -0.72
N ALA A 29 7.21 7.64 -1.90
CA ALA A 29 5.92 8.25 -2.22
C ALA A 29 4.84 7.17 -2.20
N ARG A 30 3.77 7.42 -1.45
CA ARG A 30 2.61 6.53 -1.29
C ARG A 30 1.33 7.23 -1.72
N GLY A 31 0.24 6.48 -1.77
CA GLY A 31 -1.06 7.03 -2.17
C GLY A 31 -1.20 7.22 -3.68
N ILE A 32 -0.45 6.47 -4.48
CA ILE A 32 -0.55 6.50 -5.94
C ILE A 32 -1.54 5.44 -6.40
N VAL A 33 -2.57 5.88 -7.11
CA VAL A 33 -3.58 5.02 -7.71
C VAL A 33 -3.23 4.75 -9.17
N ALA A 34 -3.29 3.49 -9.60
CA ALA A 34 -3.38 3.10 -11.01
C ALA A 34 -4.85 2.87 -11.34
N MET A 35 -5.40 3.62 -12.28
CA MET A 35 -6.80 3.49 -12.71
C MET A 35 -6.84 3.10 -14.17
N ILE A 36 -7.52 2.00 -14.48
CA ILE A 36 -7.77 1.55 -15.86
C ILE A 36 -9.20 1.91 -16.19
N LEU A 37 -9.43 2.50 -17.36
CA LEU A 37 -10.76 2.91 -17.81
C LEU A 37 -10.99 2.49 -19.26
N LYS A 38 -12.13 1.88 -19.56
CA LYS A 38 -12.59 1.74 -20.95
C LYS A 38 -13.04 3.10 -21.44
N ASN A 39 -12.54 3.49 -22.61
CA ASN A 39 -12.89 4.77 -23.21
C ASN A 39 -13.48 4.55 -24.61
N GLU A 40 -14.72 4.94 -24.78
CA GLU A 40 -15.49 4.66 -26.00
C GLU A 40 -15.15 5.58 -27.18
N GLU A 41 -14.50 6.72 -26.91
CA GLU A 41 -14.39 7.80 -27.91
C GLU A 41 -13.16 7.68 -28.83
N THR A 42 -12.16 6.85 -28.51
CA THR A 42 -10.94 6.80 -29.33
C THR A 42 -10.33 5.40 -29.41
N ASP A 43 -9.83 5.05 -30.61
CA ASP A 43 -8.99 3.85 -30.85
C ASP A 43 -7.61 3.96 -30.19
N VAL A 44 -7.30 5.10 -29.58
CA VAL A 44 -5.96 5.39 -29.07
C VAL A 44 -5.95 5.28 -27.56
N SER A 45 -5.17 4.35 -27.05
CA SER A 45 -4.83 4.28 -25.63
C SER A 45 -4.11 5.54 -25.20
N LYS A 46 -4.61 6.19 -24.16
CA LYS A 46 -4.00 7.37 -23.58
C LYS A 46 -3.55 7.08 -22.16
N TYR A 47 -2.58 7.84 -21.72
CA TYR A 47 -2.09 7.86 -20.36
C TYR A 47 -2.19 9.27 -19.82
N TYR A 48 -2.78 9.40 -18.63
CA TYR A 48 -2.90 10.68 -17.94
C TYR A 48 -2.33 10.55 -16.53
N LYS A 49 -1.71 11.61 -16.07
CA LYS A 49 -1.19 11.74 -14.72
C LYS A 49 -1.95 12.87 -14.05
N ILE A 50 -2.80 12.53 -13.10
CA ILE A 50 -3.77 13.43 -12.47
C ILE A 50 -3.40 13.56 -10.99
N ASN A 51 -3.12 14.78 -10.52
CA ASN A 51 -2.88 15.08 -9.12
C ASN A 51 -4.09 15.78 -8.48
N ASP A 52 -4.82 16.55 -9.27
CA ASP A 52 -6.04 17.23 -8.84
C ASP A 52 -7.06 17.35 -10.01
N VAL A 53 -8.20 17.96 -9.74
CA VAL A 53 -9.29 18.08 -10.71
C VAL A 53 -8.89 18.88 -11.96
N SER A 54 -7.97 19.83 -11.85
CA SER A 54 -7.53 20.65 -12.98
C SER A 54 -6.64 19.90 -13.98
N ASP A 55 -6.08 18.76 -13.56
CA ASP A 55 -5.29 17.88 -14.45
C ASP A 55 -6.18 16.98 -15.33
N ILE A 56 -7.50 16.95 -15.09
CA ILE A 56 -8.43 16.15 -15.92
C ILE A 56 -8.57 16.84 -17.27
N PRO A 57 -8.29 16.14 -18.39
CA PRO A 57 -8.40 16.75 -19.71
C PRO A 57 -9.86 17.09 -20.06
N ASP A 58 -10.06 18.21 -20.74
CA ASP A 58 -11.37 18.66 -21.20
C ASP A 58 -11.95 17.76 -22.31
N GLU A 59 -11.07 17.05 -23.04
CA GLU A 59 -11.43 16.19 -24.17
C GLU A 59 -10.75 14.81 -24.06
N GLY A 60 -11.38 13.81 -24.69
CA GLY A 60 -10.80 12.45 -24.83
C GLY A 60 -11.09 11.51 -23.68
N LEU A 61 -11.96 11.89 -22.73
CA LEU A 61 -12.56 11.02 -21.74
C LEU A 61 -14.08 11.15 -21.78
N THR A 62 -14.81 10.06 -21.58
CA THR A 62 -16.26 10.11 -21.42
C THR A 62 -16.65 10.81 -20.13
N ALA A 63 -17.87 11.35 -20.05
CA ALA A 63 -18.38 11.98 -18.84
C ALA A 63 -18.39 11.01 -17.64
N GLU A 64 -18.67 9.72 -17.88
CA GLU A 64 -18.59 8.67 -16.86
C GLU A 64 -17.17 8.50 -16.35
N ASN A 65 -16.17 8.42 -17.25
CA ASN A 65 -14.77 8.30 -16.86
C ASN A 65 -14.27 9.50 -16.07
N VAL A 66 -14.69 10.71 -16.45
CA VAL A 66 -14.40 11.94 -15.69
C VAL A 66 -15.00 11.87 -14.29
N ASP A 67 -16.24 11.40 -14.14
CA ASP A 67 -16.89 11.23 -12.83
C ASP A 67 -16.15 10.21 -11.96
N LEU A 68 -15.77 9.05 -12.49
CA LEU A 68 -15.01 8.02 -11.79
C LEU A 68 -13.65 8.56 -11.28
N ILE A 69 -12.95 9.36 -12.09
CA ILE A 69 -11.72 10.02 -11.69
C ILE A 69 -11.98 11.01 -10.54
N LYS A 70 -13.04 11.84 -10.65
CA LYS A 70 -13.42 12.77 -9.59
C LYS A 70 -13.79 12.04 -8.29
N LYS A 71 -14.51 10.91 -8.36
CA LYS A 71 -14.80 10.08 -7.19
C LYS A 71 -13.53 9.57 -6.51
N CYS A 72 -12.53 9.15 -7.27
CA CYS A 72 -11.24 8.75 -6.72
C CYS A 72 -10.53 9.94 -6.04
N LEU A 73 -10.51 11.11 -6.68
CA LEU A 73 -9.88 12.33 -6.14
C LEU A 73 -10.49 12.80 -4.81
N LEU A 74 -11.79 12.54 -4.56
CA LEU A 74 -12.42 12.82 -3.27
C LEU A 74 -11.73 12.10 -2.09
N GLY A 75 -11.00 11.01 -2.34
CA GLY A 75 -10.19 10.31 -1.35
C GLY A 75 -8.83 10.95 -1.09
N THR A 76 -8.49 12.02 -1.81
CA THR A 76 -7.21 12.74 -1.72
C THR A 76 -5.97 11.88 -1.92
N PRO A 77 -5.94 10.98 -2.93
CA PRO A 77 -4.72 10.25 -3.26
C PRO A 77 -3.63 11.23 -3.69
N LEU A 78 -2.36 10.85 -3.51
CA LEU A 78 -1.24 11.67 -3.96
C LEU A 78 -1.29 11.92 -5.48
N ARG A 79 -1.77 10.91 -6.24
CA ARG A 79 -1.82 10.94 -7.69
C ARG A 79 -2.64 9.78 -8.24
N ILE A 80 -3.27 9.99 -9.39
CA ILE A 80 -3.91 8.94 -10.18
C ILE A 80 -3.15 8.81 -11.52
N LEU A 81 -2.75 7.58 -11.85
CA LEU A 81 -2.19 7.20 -13.15
C LEU A 81 -3.32 6.54 -13.93
N VAL A 82 -3.91 7.28 -14.87
CA VAL A 82 -5.04 6.79 -15.67
C VAL A 82 -4.53 6.17 -16.96
N TYR A 83 -4.92 4.94 -17.22
CA TYR A 83 -4.68 4.22 -18.47
C TYR A 83 -6.02 3.93 -19.13
N THR A 84 -6.19 4.35 -20.38
CA THR A 84 -7.42 4.05 -21.11
C THR A 84 -7.23 2.84 -22.02
N LEU A 85 -8.26 2.00 -22.07
CA LEU A 85 -8.40 0.93 -23.05
C LEU A 85 -9.40 1.35 -24.13
N PRO A 86 -9.16 1.00 -25.40
CA PRO A 86 -10.17 1.19 -26.44
C PRO A 86 -11.41 0.34 -26.16
N LYS A 87 -12.53 0.66 -26.82
CA LYS A 87 -13.76 -0.11 -26.75
C LYS A 87 -13.55 -1.55 -27.22
N ALA A 88 -14.29 -2.49 -26.63
CA ALA A 88 -14.10 -3.94 -26.83
C ALA A 88 -14.31 -4.45 -28.26
N ASP A 89 -14.93 -3.68 -29.15
CA ASP A 89 -15.34 -4.13 -30.49
C ASP A 89 -14.31 -3.85 -31.59
N ILE A 90 -13.10 -3.42 -31.24
CA ILE A 90 -12.04 -3.12 -32.20
C ILE A 90 -11.26 -4.40 -32.49
N SER A 91 -11.21 -4.79 -33.76
CA SER A 91 -10.58 -6.04 -34.20
C SER A 91 -9.07 -6.13 -33.94
N GLU A 92 -8.39 -5.01 -33.81
CA GLU A 92 -6.96 -4.92 -33.44
C GLU A 92 -6.74 -3.77 -32.45
N PRO A 93 -6.97 -3.98 -31.15
CA PRO A 93 -6.80 -2.92 -30.18
C PRO A 93 -5.33 -2.51 -30.05
N THR A 94 -5.05 -1.22 -30.07
CA THR A 94 -3.69 -0.67 -29.89
C THR A 94 -3.11 -0.95 -28.50
N GLN A 95 -3.96 -1.29 -27.53
CA GLN A 95 -3.58 -1.66 -26.17
C GLN A 95 -4.57 -2.66 -25.58
N THR A 96 -4.04 -3.65 -24.87
CA THR A 96 -4.79 -4.66 -24.14
C THR A 96 -4.61 -4.50 -22.63
N LEU A 97 -5.48 -5.11 -21.83
CA LEU A 97 -5.31 -5.16 -20.37
C LEU A 97 -3.93 -5.74 -20.00
N ALA A 98 -3.53 -6.86 -20.61
CA ALA A 98 -2.22 -7.47 -20.39
C ALA A 98 -1.06 -6.50 -20.69
N GLY A 99 -1.18 -5.69 -21.77
CA GLY A 99 -0.20 -4.67 -22.10
C GLY A 99 -0.10 -3.53 -21.08
N ILE A 100 -1.23 -3.12 -20.47
CA ILE A 100 -1.23 -2.15 -19.36
C ILE A 100 -0.60 -2.76 -18.12
N LEU A 101 -0.99 -3.98 -17.73
CA LEU A 101 -0.45 -4.65 -16.57
C LEU A 101 1.08 -4.82 -16.66
N ALA A 102 1.59 -5.17 -17.86
CA ALA A 102 3.04 -5.24 -18.09
C ALA A 102 3.74 -3.86 -17.94
N LYS A 103 3.10 -2.76 -18.34
CA LYS A 103 3.63 -1.41 -18.09
C LYS A 103 3.60 -1.06 -16.59
N LEU A 104 2.52 -1.39 -15.90
CA LEU A 104 2.35 -1.15 -14.47
C LEU A 104 3.36 -1.90 -13.61
N GLU A 105 3.91 -3.02 -14.08
CA GLU A 105 4.97 -3.76 -13.37
C GLU A 105 6.22 -2.92 -13.08
N SER A 106 6.56 -2.00 -13.97
CA SER A 106 7.75 -1.15 -13.88
C SER A 106 7.49 0.24 -13.29
N VAL A 107 6.23 0.59 -13.04
CA VAL A 107 5.83 1.90 -12.50
C VAL A 107 5.54 1.78 -11.01
N LYS A 108 5.79 2.82 -10.24
CA LYS A 108 5.45 2.87 -8.82
C LYS A 108 4.01 3.33 -8.62
N TRP A 109 3.24 2.51 -7.94
CA TRP A 109 1.86 2.76 -7.51
C TRP A 109 1.52 1.86 -6.32
N ASN A 110 0.39 2.09 -5.65
CA ASN A 110 0.00 1.36 -4.44
C ASN A 110 -1.32 0.59 -4.65
N TYR A 111 -2.32 1.22 -5.26
CA TYR A 111 -3.65 0.65 -5.47
C TYR A 111 -4.04 0.68 -6.93
N LEU A 112 -4.68 -0.39 -7.40
CA LEU A 112 -5.25 -0.51 -8.74
C LEU A 112 -6.77 -0.58 -8.63
N CYS A 113 -7.50 0.10 -9.51
CA CYS A 113 -8.92 -0.13 -9.76
C CYS A 113 -9.23 -0.11 -11.26
N TYR A 114 -10.28 -0.84 -11.64
CA TYR A 114 -10.81 -0.88 -12.99
C TYR A 114 -12.35 -0.82 -12.95
N PRO A 115 -12.93 0.38 -12.71
CA PRO A 115 -14.34 0.54 -12.34
C PRO A 115 -15.35 0.28 -13.46
N ASN A 116 -14.92 0.07 -14.70
CA ASN A 116 -15.78 -0.33 -15.82
C ASN A 116 -15.29 -1.61 -16.53
N SER A 117 -14.66 -2.51 -15.76
CA SER A 117 -14.20 -3.82 -16.21
C SER A 117 -15.35 -4.83 -16.35
N THR A 118 -15.06 -5.93 -17.03
CA THR A 118 -15.89 -7.15 -16.99
C THR A 118 -15.47 -8.04 -15.80
N GLY A 119 -16.32 -9.03 -15.47
CA GLY A 119 -15.97 -10.00 -14.43
C GLY A 119 -14.68 -10.77 -14.72
N GLN A 120 -14.43 -11.12 -15.99
CA GLN A 120 -13.18 -11.81 -16.39
C GLN A 120 -11.97 -10.90 -16.21
N GLU A 121 -12.04 -9.64 -16.63
CA GLU A 121 -10.94 -8.70 -16.45
C GLU A 121 -10.60 -8.46 -14.98
N GLN A 122 -11.59 -8.50 -14.08
CA GLN A 122 -11.32 -8.44 -12.63
C GLN A 122 -10.60 -9.69 -12.14
N GLN A 123 -10.97 -10.90 -12.60
CA GLN A 123 -10.26 -12.14 -12.26
C GLN A 123 -8.83 -12.13 -12.79
N ASP A 124 -8.59 -11.57 -13.97
CA ASP A 124 -7.25 -11.41 -14.53
C ASP A 124 -6.40 -10.48 -13.65
N ILE A 125 -6.96 -9.36 -13.17
CA ILE A 125 -6.30 -8.45 -12.20
C ILE A 125 -5.99 -9.19 -10.91
N VAL A 126 -6.95 -9.92 -10.34
CA VAL A 126 -6.75 -10.70 -9.12
C VAL A 126 -5.59 -11.69 -9.28
N SER A 127 -5.57 -12.43 -10.39
CA SER A 127 -4.52 -13.41 -10.70
C SER A 127 -3.15 -12.74 -10.85
N TRP A 128 -3.12 -11.61 -11.54
CA TRP A 128 -1.89 -10.84 -11.75
C TRP A 128 -1.35 -10.28 -10.43
N ILE A 129 -2.17 -9.66 -9.59
CA ILE A 129 -1.76 -9.14 -8.27
C ILE A 129 -1.19 -10.27 -7.39
N LYS A 130 -1.85 -11.44 -7.35
CA LYS A 130 -1.34 -12.60 -6.61
C LYS A 130 0.04 -13.03 -7.11
N SER A 131 0.23 -13.08 -8.42
CA SER A 131 1.52 -13.42 -9.03
C SER A 131 2.60 -12.37 -8.72
N GLU A 132 2.29 -11.07 -8.85
CA GLU A 132 3.25 -9.99 -8.59
C GLU A 132 3.70 -9.98 -7.12
N ARG A 133 2.77 -10.17 -6.18
CA ARG A 133 3.10 -10.23 -4.75
C ARG A 133 3.84 -11.53 -4.39
N GLY A 134 3.37 -12.67 -4.86
CA GLY A 134 3.96 -13.98 -4.55
C GLY A 134 5.34 -14.19 -5.18
N ASN A 135 5.45 -13.98 -6.48
CA ASN A 135 6.64 -14.33 -7.25
C ASN A 135 7.67 -13.20 -7.33
N LYS A 136 7.21 -11.93 -7.43
CA LYS A 136 8.10 -10.77 -7.65
C LYS A 136 8.24 -9.89 -6.40
N ARG A 137 7.58 -10.26 -5.30
CA ARG A 137 7.63 -9.53 -4.01
C ARG A 137 7.23 -8.06 -4.15
N LYS A 138 6.32 -7.76 -5.09
CA LYS A 138 5.73 -6.42 -5.21
C LYS A 138 4.72 -6.18 -4.08
N THR A 139 4.43 -4.91 -3.81
CA THR A 139 3.48 -4.48 -2.76
C THR A 139 2.18 -3.95 -3.36
N PHE A 140 1.86 -4.40 -4.57
CA PHE A 140 0.69 -3.98 -5.33
C PHE A 140 -0.60 -4.48 -4.69
N LYS A 141 -1.63 -3.63 -4.66
CA LYS A 141 -2.98 -3.96 -4.19
C LYS A 141 -4.02 -3.56 -5.23
N ALA A 142 -5.14 -4.27 -5.26
CA ALA A 142 -6.27 -3.90 -6.12
C ALA A 142 -7.58 -3.88 -5.33
N VAL A 143 -8.43 -2.91 -5.66
CA VAL A 143 -9.84 -2.87 -5.24
C VAL A 143 -10.68 -3.41 -6.38
N VAL A 144 -11.35 -4.51 -6.14
CA VAL A 144 -12.21 -5.22 -7.09
C VAL A 144 -13.62 -5.36 -6.52
N ALA A 145 -14.61 -5.57 -7.37
CA ALA A 145 -15.98 -5.70 -6.93
C ALA A 145 -16.45 -7.16 -6.99
N ASN A 146 -16.99 -7.67 -5.89
CA ASN A 146 -17.61 -9.00 -5.82
C ASN A 146 -16.67 -10.16 -6.26
N GLN A 147 -15.38 -10.07 -5.89
CA GLN A 147 -14.38 -11.08 -6.20
C GLN A 147 -13.79 -11.65 -4.90
N ALA A 148 -14.26 -12.80 -4.48
CA ALA A 148 -13.69 -13.55 -3.34
C ALA A 148 -12.32 -14.12 -3.74
N ALA A 149 -11.24 -13.45 -3.33
CA ALA A 149 -9.89 -13.76 -3.80
C ALA A 149 -9.03 -14.50 -2.77
N ASP A 150 -9.38 -14.44 -1.49
CA ASP A 150 -8.57 -14.99 -0.39
C ASP A 150 -7.09 -14.56 -0.49
N HIS A 151 -6.86 -13.24 -0.44
CA HIS A 151 -5.51 -12.69 -0.59
C HIS A 151 -5.39 -11.28 0.00
N GLU A 152 -4.30 -11.01 0.72
CA GLU A 152 -4.05 -9.75 1.42
C GLU A 152 -3.85 -8.53 0.48
N GLY A 153 -3.50 -8.75 -0.77
CA GLY A 153 -3.35 -7.70 -1.78
C GLY A 153 -4.64 -7.36 -2.53
N ILE A 154 -5.76 -8.02 -2.22
CA ILE A 154 -7.04 -7.80 -2.90
C ILE A 154 -8.07 -7.30 -1.90
N ILE A 155 -8.69 -6.18 -2.20
CA ILE A 155 -9.80 -5.61 -1.45
C ILE A 155 -11.08 -5.90 -2.23
N ASN A 156 -11.94 -6.76 -1.67
CA ASN A 156 -13.18 -7.19 -2.28
C ASN A 156 -14.35 -6.30 -1.84
N PHE A 157 -14.65 -5.28 -2.62
CA PHE A 157 -15.75 -4.35 -2.33
C PHE A 157 -17.07 -4.91 -2.85
N CYS A 158 -18.08 -5.02 -1.96
CA CYS A 158 -19.31 -5.77 -2.29
C CYS A 158 -20.61 -4.97 -2.13
N THR A 159 -20.58 -3.70 -1.71
CA THR A 159 -21.81 -2.89 -1.57
C THR A 159 -22.33 -2.43 -2.91
N GLY A 160 -23.59 -2.74 -3.18
CA GLY A 160 -24.34 -2.26 -4.34
C GLY A 160 -25.32 -1.13 -4.01
N GLY A 161 -26.01 -0.63 -5.03
CA GLY A 161 -27.10 0.34 -4.84
C GLY A 161 -26.68 1.64 -4.16
N ILE A 162 -25.46 2.12 -4.38
CA ILE A 162 -24.88 3.27 -3.70
C ILE A 162 -25.45 4.56 -4.27
N LYS A 163 -26.34 5.20 -3.53
CA LYS A 163 -27.02 6.43 -3.93
C LYS A 163 -26.24 7.64 -3.43
N VAL A 164 -25.72 8.41 -4.37
CA VAL A 164 -24.87 9.56 -4.11
C VAL A 164 -25.56 10.83 -4.56
N LYS A 165 -25.54 11.86 -3.72
CA LYS A 165 -25.99 13.20 -4.11
C LYS A 165 -24.95 13.80 -5.06
N THR A 166 -25.36 14.07 -6.29
CA THR A 166 -24.45 14.56 -7.36
C THR A 166 -24.69 16.02 -7.70
N ASP A 167 -25.91 16.52 -7.54
CA ASP A 167 -26.26 17.88 -7.91
C ASP A 167 -27.50 18.38 -7.12
N THR A 168 -27.93 19.59 -7.43
CA THR A 168 -29.18 20.17 -6.95
C THR A 168 -29.92 20.78 -8.15
N ASP A 169 -31.18 20.40 -8.35
CA ASP A 169 -31.98 20.89 -9.47
C ASP A 169 -32.27 22.40 -9.35
N SER A 170 -32.85 22.98 -10.41
CA SER A 170 -33.22 24.40 -10.45
C SER A 170 -34.28 24.82 -9.41
N LYS A 171 -34.91 23.85 -8.73
CA LYS A 171 -35.91 24.06 -7.67
C LYS A 171 -35.31 23.86 -6.29
N GLY A 172 -34.02 23.53 -6.17
CA GLY A 172 -33.35 23.28 -4.91
C GLY A 172 -33.45 21.84 -4.40
N ASN A 173 -34.00 20.90 -5.18
CA ASN A 173 -34.07 19.50 -4.79
C ASN A 173 -32.76 18.76 -5.10
N PRO A 174 -32.31 17.84 -4.25
CA PRO A 174 -31.12 17.06 -4.51
C PRO A 174 -31.32 16.10 -5.71
N VAL A 175 -30.31 16.02 -6.57
CA VAL A 175 -30.22 15.04 -7.66
C VAL A 175 -29.30 13.94 -7.23
N TYR A 176 -29.70 12.68 -7.44
CA TYR A 176 -28.97 11.50 -7.03
C TYR A 176 -28.54 10.67 -8.23
N THR A 177 -27.38 10.06 -8.12
CA THR A 177 -26.87 9.03 -9.02
C THR A 177 -26.62 7.75 -8.24
N THR A 178 -27.08 6.62 -8.76
CA THR A 178 -26.83 5.32 -8.14
C THR A 178 -25.64 4.64 -8.82
N TYR A 179 -24.65 4.28 -8.01
CA TYR A 179 -23.43 3.57 -8.46
C TYR A 179 -23.53 2.08 -8.13
N THR A 180 -22.98 1.28 -9.01
CA THR A 180 -22.72 -0.15 -8.74
C THR A 180 -21.48 -0.31 -7.85
N ALA A 181 -21.33 -1.48 -7.21
CA ALA A 181 -20.11 -1.82 -6.48
C ALA A 181 -18.86 -1.62 -7.36
N LEU A 182 -18.93 -2.03 -8.62
CA LEU A 182 -17.81 -1.93 -9.56
C LEU A 182 -17.40 -0.47 -9.83
N GLN A 183 -18.34 0.40 -10.17
CA GLN A 183 -18.06 1.82 -10.39
C GLN A 183 -17.51 2.50 -9.14
N TYR A 184 -18.03 2.12 -7.97
CA TYR A 184 -17.63 2.75 -6.71
C TYR A 184 -16.27 2.26 -6.19
N THR A 185 -15.66 1.21 -6.79
CA THR A 185 -14.26 0.83 -6.54
C THR A 185 -13.30 2.00 -6.73
N ALA A 186 -13.59 2.93 -7.65
CA ALA A 186 -12.80 4.16 -7.85
C ALA A 186 -12.75 5.01 -6.57
N ARG A 187 -13.91 5.21 -5.92
CA ARG A 187 -14.02 5.99 -4.67
C ARG A 187 -13.30 5.32 -3.51
N ILE A 188 -13.54 4.01 -3.33
CA ILE A 188 -12.88 3.21 -2.28
C ILE A 188 -11.36 3.22 -2.46
N THR A 189 -10.88 3.05 -3.69
CA THR A 189 -9.45 3.12 -4.02
C THR A 189 -8.85 4.48 -3.64
N GLY A 190 -9.57 5.57 -3.94
CA GLY A 190 -9.15 6.91 -3.57
C GLY A 190 -9.03 7.09 -2.04
N ILE A 191 -10.02 6.62 -1.28
CA ILE A 191 -10.00 6.66 0.20
C ILE A 191 -8.77 5.90 0.73
N LEU A 192 -8.60 4.63 0.33
CA LEU A 192 -7.51 3.79 0.81
C LEU A 192 -6.12 4.34 0.45
N ALA A 193 -6.00 4.94 -0.74
CA ALA A 193 -4.75 5.54 -1.19
C ALA A 193 -4.43 6.86 -0.48
N GLY A 194 -5.45 7.66 -0.15
CA GLY A 194 -5.26 8.98 0.50
C GLY A 194 -5.21 8.92 2.03
N LEU A 195 -5.54 7.79 2.63
CA LEU A 195 -5.61 7.65 4.08
C LEU A 195 -4.21 7.75 4.72
N ALA A 196 -4.11 8.48 5.83
CA ALA A 196 -2.89 8.53 6.61
C ALA A 196 -2.61 7.19 7.30
N LEU A 197 -1.33 6.84 7.45
CA LEU A 197 -0.89 5.54 7.97
C LEU A 197 -1.20 5.30 9.47
N ASP A 198 -1.50 6.34 10.21
CA ASP A 198 -1.92 6.29 11.62
C ASP A 198 -3.41 5.98 11.80
N ARG A 199 -4.19 5.94 10.70
CA ARG A 199 -5.63 5.73 10.71
C ARG A 199 -6.03 4.43 10.01
N SER A 200 -7.16 3.84 10.45
CA SER A 200 -7.89 2.81 9.72
C SER A 200 -8.99 3.44 8.86
N ALA A 201 -9.36 2.78 7.77
CA ALA A 201 -10.56 3.13 7.02
C ALA A 201 -11.86 2.58 7.64
N THR A 202 -11.78 1.81 8.72
CA THR A 202 -12.96 1.37 9.50
C THR A 202 -13.71 2.62 10.00
N TYR A 203 -15.00 2.63 9.79
CA TYR A 203 -15.90 3.76 10.11
C TYR A 203 -15.54 5.08 9.42
N PHE A 204 -14.80 4.98 8.29
CA PHE A 204 -14.60 6.15 7.43
C PHE A 204 -15.95 6.60 6.86
N LYS A 205 -16.35 7.84 7.16
CA LYS A 205 -17.63 8.40 6.77
C LYS A 205 -17.62 8.91 5.33
N LEU A 206 -18.62 8.51 4.56
CA LEU A 206 -18.84 8.93 3.17
C LEU A 206 -19.98 9.96 3.13
N THR A 207 -19.65 11.22 3.29
CA THR A 207 -20.62 12.31 3.43
C THR A 207 -21.45 12.58 2.17
N GLU A 208 -20.99 12.11 1.03
CA GLU A 208 -21.66 12.22 -0.27
C GLU A 208 -22.70 11.12 -0.50
N VAL A 209 -22.66 10.04 0.28
CA VAL A 209 -23.57 8.89 0.15
C VAL A 209 -24.80 9.08 1.00
N GLU A 210 -25.96 9.01 0.38
CA GLU A 210 -27.27 9.15 1.06
C GLU A 210 -27.81 7.80 1.53
N GLU A 211 -27.63 6.75 0.70
CA GLU A 211 -28.24 5.45 0.93
C GLU A 211 -27.37 4.34 0.35
N VAL A 212 -27.36 3.20 1.03
CA VAL A 212 -26.71 1.96 0.56
C VAL A 212 -27.61 0.76 0.86
N GLU A 213 -27.29 -0.37 0.25
CA GLU A 213 -27.90 -1.65 0.55
C GLU A 213 -27.78 -1.98 2.04
N GLN A 214 -28.86 -2.51 2.63
CA GLN A 214 -28.87 -2.98 4.02
C GLN A 214 -28.59 -4.49 4.06
N TYR A 215 -27.87 -4.94 5.06
CA TYR A 215 -27.46 -6.32 5.22
C TYR A 215 -28.15 -6.96 6.43
N GLU A 216 -28.62 -8.19 6.29
CA GLU A 216 -29.19 -8.95 7.41
C GLU A 216 -28.11 -9.43 8.39
N ASP A 217 -26.94 -9.83 7.86
CA ASP A 217 -25.80 -10.34 8.64
C ASP A 217 -24.50 -9.79 8.05
N ILE A 218 -24.17 -8.55 8.41
CA ILE A 218 -22.98 -7.86 7.94
C ILE A 218 -21.69 -8.50 8.48
N ASP A 219 -21.72 -9.06 9.69
CA ASP A 219 -20.54 -9.66 10.32
C ASP A 219 -20.09 -10.90 9.55
N SER A 220 -21.01 -11.74 9.14
CA SER A 220 -20.71 -12.91 8.30
C SER A 220 -20.11 -12.53 6.94
N LEU A 221 -20.52 -11.41 6.37
CA LEU A 221 -19.99 -10.92 5.09
C LEU A 221 -18.57 -10.37 5.26
N ILE A 222 -18.31 -9.62 6.33
CA ILE A 222 -16.97 -9.14 6.69
C ILE A 222 -16.03 -10.34 6.93
N ASP A 223 -16.52 -11.36 7.60
CA ASP A 223 -15.73 -12.57 7.89
C ASP A 223 -15.33 -13.33 6.61
N LYS A 224 -16.15 -13.22 5.57
CA LYS A 224 -15.84 -13.70 4.21
C LYS A 224 -14.90 -12.80 3.42
N GLY A 225 -14.28 -11.79 4.05
CA GLY A 225 -13.32 -10.89 3.43
C GLY A 225 -13.96 -9.84 2.51
N GLN A 226 -15.20 -9.43 2.79
CA GLN A 226 -15.89 -8.39 2.03
C GLN A 226 -15.72 -7.03 2.71
N LEU A 227 -15.30 -6.03 1.97
CA LEU A 227 -15.34 -4.64 2.39
C LEU A 227 -16.70 -4.06 2.01
N LEU A 228 -17.42 -3.55 3.01
CA LEU A 228 -18.82 -3.12 2.88
C LEU A 228 -18.99 -1.68 3.36
N LEU A 229 -19.95 -0.99 2.77
CA LEU A 229 -20.53 0.23 3.31
C LEU A 229 -21.81 -0.12 4.07
N PHE A 230 -22.10 0.60 5.14
CA PHE A 230 -23.31 0.42 5.92
C PHE A 230 -23.76 1.76 6.52
N ASP A 231 -25.02 1.81 6.90
CA ASP A 231 -25.63 2.89 7.63
C ASP A 231 -26.26 2.31 8.92
N GLU A 232 -25.78 2.76 10.07
CA GLU A 232 -26.34 2.37 11.38
C GLU A 232 -27.71 2.99 11.65
N GLN A 233 -28.18 3.88 10.77
CA GLN A 233 -29.44 4.63 10.92
C GLN A 233 -29.51 5.46 12.22
N ASP A 234 -28.37 5.81 12.77
CA ASP A 234 -28.18 6.66 13.94
C ASP A 234 -28.12 8.16 13.61
N GLY A 235 -28.23 8.50 12.31
CA GLY A 235 -28.09 9.86 11.79
C GLY A 235 -26.65 10.28 11.50
N ASP A 236 -25.67 9.41 11.73
CA ASP A 236 -24.27 9.69 11.41
C ASP A 236 -23.92 9.38 9.94
N GLY A 237 -24.82 8.69 9.20
CA GLY A 237 -24.73 8.43 7.77
C GLY A 237 -23.84 7.24 7.41
N VAL A 238 -23.59 7.08 6.11
CA VAL A 238 -22.93 5.90 5.55
C VAL A 238 -21.42 5.87 5.86
N LYS A 239 -20.94 4.71 6.29
CA LYS A 239 -19.54 4.45 6.69
C LYS A 239 -19.01 3.17 6.06
N ILE A 240 -17.68 3.02 6.01
CA ILE A 240 -17.04 1.72 5.78
C ILE A 240 -17.20 0.87 7.03
N ALA A 241 -17.76 -0.34 6.94
CA ALA A 241 -18.03 -1.20 8.08
C ALA A 241 -16.73 -1.61 8.81
N ARG A 242 -15.90 -2.37 8.15
CA ARG A 242 -14.56 -2.73 8.64
C ARG A 242 -13.57 -2.76 7.48
N ALA A 243 -12.41 -2.13 7.66
CA ALA A 243 -11.38 -2.03 6.64
C ALA A 243 -10.57 -3.33 6.54
N CYS A 244 -11.16 -4.35 5.89
CA CYS A 244 -10.54 -5.64 5.65
C CYS A 244 -10.22 -5.84 4.15
N ASN A 245 -9.22 -6.68 3.88
CA ASN A 245 -8.96 -7.24 2.57
C ASN A 245 -9.66 -8.59 2.42
N SER A 246 -9.46 -9.26 1.28
CA SER A 246 -10.15 -10.53 0.99
C SER A 246 -9.51 -11.77 1.60
N LEU A 247 -8.49 -11.66 2.46
CA LEU A 247 -7.83 -12.79 3.09
C LEU A 247 -8.75 -13.44 4.14
N THR A 248 -9.02 -14.73 3.99
CA THR A 248 -9.89 -15.53 4.87
C THR A 248 -9.21 -16.80 5.35
N THR A 249 -8.17 -17.27 4.65
CA THR A 249 -7.38 -18.44 5.04
C THR A 249 -6.08 -18.00 5.71
N PHE A 250 -5.92 -18.33 6.99
CA PHE A 250 -4.75 -17.96 7.77
C PHE A 250 -3.76 -19.13 7.85
N THR A 251 -2.48 -18.82 7.84
CA THR A 251 -1.38 -19.77 7.93
C THR A 251 -0.37 -19.30 8.99
N THR A 252 0.62 -20.13 9.30
CA THR A 252 1.71 -19.75 10.23
C THR A 252 2.46 -18.50 9.75
N ASP A 253 2.62 -18.33 8.44
CA ASP A 253 3.35 -17.21 7.85
C ASP A 253 2.46 -15.99 7.59
N LYS A 254 1.14 -16.18 7.49
CA LYS A 254 0.12 -15.14 7.27
C LYS A 254 -1.00 -15.32 8.27
N GLY A 255 -0.82 -14.77 9.47
CA GLY A 255 -1.81 -14.77 10.52
C GLY A 255 -3.01 -13.87 10.22
N GLU A 256 -3.99 -13.87 11.12
CA GLU A 256 -5.22 -13.09 10.99
C GLU A 256 -4.97 -11.58 10.85
N ASP A 257 -3.90 -11.05 11.43
CA ASP A 257 -3.55 -9.63 11.33
C ASP A 257 -3.40 -9.15 9.89
N PHE A 258 -3.03 -10.04 8.96
CA PHE A 258 -2.87 -9.72 7.54
C PHE A 258 -4.20 -9.43 6.82
N ARG A 259 -5.34 -9.69 7.43
CA ARG A 259 -6.66 -9.29 6.88
C ARG A 259 -6.92 -7.78 7.03
N TYR A 260 -6.26 -7.10 7.96
CA TYR A 260 -6.46 -5.65 8.17
C TYR A 260 -5.68 -4.84 7.15
N ILE A 261 -6.38 -3.96 6.43
CA ILE A 261 -5.76 -3.09 5.42
C ILE A 261 -4.67 -2.23 6.04
N LYS A 262 -4.89 -1.68 7.25
CA LYS A 262 -3.91 -0.85 7.96
C LYS A 262 -2.60 -1.59 8.25
N ILE A 263 -2.68 -2.85 8.67
CA ILE A 263 -1.50 -3.70 8.91
C ILE A 263 -0.76 -3.94 7.60
N MET A 264 -1.49 -4.28 6.52
CA MET A 264 -0.87 -4.49 5.21
C MET A 264 -0.24 -3.22 4.63
N GLU A 265 -0.81 -2.04 4.89
CA GLU A 265 -0.18 -0.76 4.54
C GLU A 265 1.15 -0.56 5.25
N ALA A 266 1.22 -0.89 6.54
CA ALA A 266 2.46 -0.81 7.32
C ALA A 266 3.54 -1.77 6.78
N VAL A 267 3.17 -3.03 6.55
CA VAL A 267 4.06 -4.07 6.01
C VAL A 267 4.58 -3.68 4.62
N ASP A 268 3.69 -3.25 3.74
CA ASP A 268 4.04 -2.84 2.38
C ASP A 268 4.92 -1.59 2.36
N MET A 269 4.66 -0.63 3.25
CA MET A 269 5.49 0.56 3.40
C MET A 269 6.92 0.20 3.83
N ILE A 270 7.06 -0.54 4.92
CA ILE A 270 8.37 -0.94 5.44
C ILE A 270 9.15 -1.71 4.36
N THR A 271 8.48 -2.61 3.65
CA THR A 271 9.07 -3.39 2.58
C THR A 271 9.58 -2.50 1.45
N ASP A 272 8.77 -1.54 1.00
CA ASP A 272 9.15 -0.63 -0.11
C ASP A 272 10.27 0.32 0.30
N ASP A 273 10.20 0.93 1.48
CA ASP A 273 11.17 1.91 1.94
C ASP A 273 12.57 1.30 2.10
N ILE A 274 12.65 0.11 2.71
CA ILE A 274 13.92 -0.63 2.86
C ILE A 274 14.43 -1.07 1.48
N ARG A 275 13.58 -1.65 0.63
CA ARG A 275 13.94 -2.13 -0.71
C ARG A 275 14.43 -1.00 -1.62
N ASP A 276 13.70 0.10 -1.68
CA ASP A 276 14.04 1.24 -2.54
C ASP A 276 15.35 1.89 -2.08
N THR A 277 15.56 2.00 -0.76
CA THR A 277 16.79 2.50 -0.18
C THR A 277 17.96 1.59 -0.52
N PHE A 278 17.82 0.26 -0.33
CA PHE A 278 18.85 -0.71 -0.65
C PHE A 278 19.24 -0.67 -2.13
N LYS A 279 18.25 -0.70 -3.02
CA LYS A 279 18.47 -0.61 -4.47
C LYS A 279 19.21 0.67 -4.89
N LYS A 280 18.81 1.80 -4.31
CA LYS A 280 19.32 3.11 -4.74
C LYS A 280 20.72 3.39 -4.22
N TYR A 281 21.03 2.97 -3.00
CA TYR A 281 22.23 3.43 -2.30
C TYR A 281 23.26 2.34 -2.02
N TYR A 282 22.89 1.05 -2.02
CA TYR A 282 23.76 -0.06 -1.67
C TYR A 282 24.11 -0.96 -2.87
N VAL A 283 23.15 -1.31 -3.71
CA VAL A 283 23.37 -2.25 -4.82
C VAL A 283 24.46 -1.74 -5.76
N GLY A 284 25.56 -2.50 -5.86
CA GLY A 284 26.71 -2.19 -6.71
C GLY A 284 27.56 -1.00 -6.27
N LYS A 285 27.31 -0.43 -5.08
CA LYS A 285 27.97 0.79 -4.58
C LYS A 285 28.69 0.59 -3.26
N VAL A 286 28.28 -0.40 -2.48
CA VAL A 286 28.81 -0.67 -1.15
C VAL A 286 29.35 -2.09 -1.10
N ILE A 287 30.51 -2.27 -0.48
CA ILE A 287 31.15 -3.58 -0.31
C ILE A 287 30.36 -4.39 0.73
N ASN A 288 30.14 -5.68 0.45
CA ASN A 288 29.48 -6.59 1.40
C ASN A 288 30.47 -7.12 2.42
N ASP A 289 30.74 -6.36 3.44
CA ASP A 289 31.50 -6.76 4.63
C ASP A 289 30.65 -6.58 5.91
N TYR A 290 31.20 -6.96 7.04
CA TYR A 290 30.52 -6.88 8.33
C TYR A 290 30.16 -5.44 8.70
N ASP A 291 31.07 -4.51 8.54
CA ASP A 291 30.88 -3.12 8.97
C ASP A 291 29.79 -2.42 8.16
N HIS A 292 29.76 -2.65 6.84
CA HIS A 292 28.69 -2.10 5.99
C HIS A 292 27.33 -2.77 6.24
N LYS A 293 27.29 -4.07 6.58
CA LYS A 293 26.04 -4.72 7.05
C LYS A 293 25.54 -4.04 8.31
N MET A 294 26.42 -3.78 9.31
CA MET A 294 26.05 -3.11 10.56
C MET A 294 25.58 -1.66 10.33
N LEU A 295 26.18 -0.94 9.40
CA LEU A 295 25.71 0.39 9.00
C LEU A 295 24.29 0.35 8.41
N PHE A 296 24.00 -0.64 7.56
CA PHE A 296 22.66 -0.80 6.99
C PHE A 296 21.63 -1.21 8.06
N ILE A 297 21.98 -2.12 8.96
CA ILE A 297 21.15 -2.50 10.12
C ILE A 297 20.83 -1.27 10.97
N THR A 298 21.85 -0.44 11.28
CA THR A 298 21.67 0.80 12.04
C THR A 298 20.69 1.75 11.33
N ALA A 299 20.80 1.89 9.99
CA ALA A 299 19.87 2.72 9.21
C ALA A 299 18.42 2.21 9.29
N ILE A 300 18.22 0.87 9.29
CA ILE A 300 16.87 0.28 9.45
C ILE A 300 16.34 0.51 10.87
N LEU A 301 17.18 0.34 11.90
CA LEU A 301 16.75 0.56 13.29
C LEU A 301 16.38 2.04 13.55
N VAL A 302 17.13 2.99 13.00
CA VAL A 302 16.78 4.43 13.06
C VAL A 302 15.44 4.67 12.36
N TYR A 303 15.22 4.07 11.19
CA TYR A 303 13.94 4.16 10.50
C TYR A 303 12.78 3.56 11.32
N PHE A 304 13.00 2.43 11.99
CA PHE A 304 11.99 1.87 12.91
C PHE A 304 11.66 2.84 14.05
N ASP A 305 12.67 3.53 14.61
CA ASP A 305 12.46 4.53 15.65
C ASP A 305 11.62 5.72 15.15
N GLU A 306 11.76 6.13 13.88
CA GLU A 306 10.97 7.21 13.28
C GLU A 306 9.50 6.85 13.08
N ILE A 307 9.17 5.57 12.87
CA ILE A 307 7.80 5.10 12.61
C ILE A 307 7.10 4.50 13.84
N LYS A 308 7.80 4.40 14.98
CA LYS A 308 7.24 3.92 16.26
C LYS A 308 6.06 4.76 16.74
N GLY A 309 5.04 4.10 17.24
CA GLY A 309 3.83 4.71 17.81
C GLY A 309 2.75 5.07 16.79
N ASN A 310 3.09 5.22 15.50
CA ASN A 310 2.13 5.51 14.44
C ASN A 310 1.91 4.31 13.52
N VAL A 311 2.97 3.57 13.22
CA VAL A 311 2.97 2.45 12.26
C VAL A 311 3.34 1.13 12.92
N ILE A 312 4.36 1.14 13.78
CA ILE A 312 4.80 -0.02 14.55
C ILE A 312 4.69 0.24 16.04
N ASP A 313 4.53 -0.84 16.81
CA ASP A 313 4.37 -0.80 18.26
C ASP A 313 5.60 -0.13 18.90
N ARG A 314 5.35 0.82 19.82
CA ARG A 314 6.39 1.54 20.53
C ARG A 314 7.22 0.61 21.42
N ASP A 315 6.53 -0.32 22.09
CA ASP A 315 7.11 -1.25 23.07
C ASP A 315 7.30 -2.66 22.47
N GLY A 316 6.99 -2.81 21.18
CA GLY A 316 7.16 -4.05 20.45
C GLY A 316 8.63 -4.38 20.19
N ASN A 317 8.93 -5.67 20.06
CA ASN A 317 10.27 -6.13 19.68
C ASN A 317 10.53 -5.87 18.19
N ASN A 318 10.88 -4.61 17.84
CA ASN A 318 11.20 -4.20 16.48
C ASN A 318 12.72 -4.26 16.30
N THR A 319 13.22 -5.35 15.74
CA THR A 319 14.65 -5.62 15.62
C THR A 319 15.02 -6.06 14.22
N VAL A 320 16.28 -5.84 13.87
CA VAL A 320 16.91 -6.40 12.67
C VAL A 320 18.38 -6.66 12.99
N ASP A 321 18.90 -7.79 12.55
CA ASP A 321 20.31 -8.15 12.70
C ASP A 321 20.73 -9.08 11.55
N ILE A 322 22.02 -9.44 11.51
CA ILE A 322 22.55 -10.44 10.58
C ILE A 322 21.89 -11.81 10.87
N ASP A 323 21.42 -12.47 9.83
CA ASP A 323 20.93 -13.85 9.94
C ASP A 323 22.12 -14.81 10.14
N GLU A 324 22.41 -15.13 11.40
CA GLU A 324 23.52 -16.00 11.76
C GLU A 324 23.34 -17.43 11.23
N GLN A 325 22.09 -17.90 11.18
CA GLN A 325 21.81 -19.25 10.67
C GLN A 325 22.08 -19.32 9.14
N TYR A 326 21.67 -18.30 8.40
CA TYR A 326 22.00 -18.23 6.98
C TYR A 326 23.51 -18.15 6.78
N GLN A 327 24.21 -17.30 7.53
CA GLN A 327 25.66 -17.14 7.44
C GLN A 327 26.40 -18.45 7.72
N ALA A 328 26.02 -19.19 8.77
CA ALA A 328 26.57 -20.48 9.10
C ALA A 328 26.32 -21.53 8.00
N ASN A 329 25.10 -21.57 7.47
CA ASN A 329 24.76 -22.48 6.38
C ASN A 329 25.55 -22.14 5.11
N TYR A 330 25.72 -20.85 4.80
CA TYR A 330 26.51 -20.40 3.65
C TYR A 330 27.97 -20.81 3.80
N ALA A 331 28.58 -20.62 4.98
CA ALA A 331 29.94 -21.04 5.27
C ALA A 331 30.13 -22.57 5.12
N LYS A 332 29.20 -23.36 5.65
CA LYS A 332 29.18 -24.83 5.47
C LYS A 332 29.18 -25.26 4.00
N LEU A 333 28.34 -24.62 3.18
CA LEU A 333 28.25 -24.91 1.75
C LEU A 333 29.56 -24.57 1.00
N HIS A 334 30.40 -23.70 1.58
CA HIS A 334 31.71 -23.33 1.06
C HIS A 334 32.89 -24.07 1.73
N GLY A 335 32.60 -25.13 2.47
CA GLY A 335 33.61 -26.05 2.99
C GLY A 335 34.16 -25.73 4.39
N GLU A 336 33.55 -24.75 5.11
CA GLU A 336 33.97 -24.39 6.47
C GLU A 336 33.33 -25.31 7.52
N ASP A 337 34.08 -25.64 8.55
CA ASP A 337 33.55 -26.31 9.76
C ASP A 337 33.02 -25.26 10.75
N THR A 338 31.74 -24.98 10.62
CA THR A 338 31.09 -23.98 11.47
C THR A 338 30.95 -24.39 12.94
N SER A 339 31.20 -25.64 13.28
CA SER A 339 31.18 -26.09 14.70
C SER A 339 32.35 -25.55 15.49
N THR A 340 33.43 -25.14 14.82
CA THR A 340 34.65 -24.56 15.43
C THR A 340 34.64 -23.03 15.39
N MET A 341 33.68 -22.41 14.70
CA MET A 341 33.58 -20.94 14.55
C MET A 341 32.89 -20.30 15.74
N THR A 342 33.39 -19.19 16.19
CA THR A 342 32.67 -18.32 17.15
C THR A 342 31.50 -17.60 16.43
N VAL A 343 30.53 -17.14 17.19
CA VAL A 343 29.39 -16.34 16.65
C VAL A 343 29.91 -15.14 15.85
N MET A 344 30.95 -14.45 16.33
CA MET A 344 31.52 -13.30 15.64
C MET A 344 32.15 -13.70 14.27
N GLN A 345 32.85 -14.83 14.21
CA GLN A 345 33.40 -15.33 12.96
C GLN A 345 32.30 -15.69 11.96
N ILE A 346 31.19 -16.28 12.44
CA ILE A 346 30.02 -16.54 11.59
C ILE A 346 29.43 -15.21 11.07
N ARG A 347 29.21 -14.21 11.93
CA ARG A 347 28.68 -12.91 11.53
C ARG A 347 29.56 -12.15 10.54
N GLN A 348 30.88 -12.30 10.65
CA GLN A 348 31.86 -11.67 9.79
C GLN A 348 32.13 -12.47 8.49
N TYR A 349 31.57 -13.68 8.37
CA TYR A 349 31.84 -14.50 7.19
C TYR A 349 31.37 -13.82 5.91
N ASN A 350 32.19 -13.89 4.88
CA ASN A 350 31.90 -13.27 3.59
C ASN A 350 30.87 -14.09 2.80
N THR A 351 29.68 -13.55 2.61
CA THR A 351 28.60 -14.17 1.87
C THR A 351 28.53 -13.73 0.40
N GLY A 352 29.64 -13.31 -0.18
CA GLY A 352 29.69 -12.84 -1.58
C GLY A 352 28.83 -11.60 -1.79
N THR A 353 27.86 -11.68 -2.69
CA THR A 353 26.92 -10.57 -2.97
C THR A 353 25.67 -10.58 -2.09
N ASN A 354 25.50 -11.60 -1.23
CA ASN A 354 24.27 -11.82 -0.49
C ASN A 354 24.32 -11.13 0.87
N VAL A 355 23.42 -10.19 1.09
CA VAL A 355 23.14 -9.60 2.41
C VAL A 355 21.84 -10.20 2.92
N VAL A 356 21.92 -11.01 3.98
CA VAL A 356 20.74 -11.65 4.57
C VAL A 356 20.64 -11.21 6.03
N LEU A 357 19.51 -10.59 6.34
CA LEU A 357 19.17 -10.06 7.65
C LEU A 357 17.90 -10.74 8.15
N ALA A 358 17.80 -10.93 9.44
CA ALA A 358 16.62 -11.42 10.13
C ALA A 358 16.18 -10.42 11.18
N GLY A 359 14.89 -10.42 11.52
CA GLY A 359 14.37 -9.49 12.51
C GLY A 359 12.89 -9.71 12.78
N SER A 360 12.34 -8.87 13.63
CA SER A 360 10.91 -8.81 13.91
C SER A 360 10.42 -7.38 13.84
N VAL A 361 9.19 -7.20 13.39
CA VAL A 361 8.48 -5.92 13.37
C VAL A 361 7.05 -6.17 13.80
N LYS A 362 6.52 -5.33 14.68
CA LYS A 362 5.14 -5.42 15.16
C LYS A 362 4.34 -4.21 14.67
N PRO A 363 3.66 -4.28 13.53
CA PRO A 363 2.74 -3.23 13.10
C PRO A 363 1.61 -3.04 14.10
N VAL A 364 1.07 -1.81 14.20
CA VAL A 364 -0.06 -1.50 15.08
C VAL A 364 -1.34 -1.28 14.29
N ASN A 365 -2.44 -1.81 14.83
CA ASN A 365 -3.78 -1.56 14.30
C ASN A 365 -4.42 -0.33 14.98
N ALA A 366 -5.59 0.12 14.49
CA ALA A 366 -6.44 1.09 15.15
C ALA A 366 -7.26 0.41 16.25
N MET A 367 -7.77 1.19 17.21
CA MET A 367 -8.80 0.71 18.13
C MET A 367 -10.14 0.62 17.40
N GLU A 368 -10.66 -0.59 17.25
CA GLU A 368 -11.90 -0.84 16.52
C GLU A 368 -12.98 -1.50 17.40
N ASP A 369 -12.56 -2.33 18.38
CA ASP A 369 -13.47 -3.06 19.25
C ASP A 369 -13.25 -2.63 20.70
N LEU A 370 -14.34 -2.33 21.43
CA LEU A 370 -14.32 -1.92 22.83
C LEU A 370 -15.10 -2.92 23.68
N ASN A 371 -14.45 -3.49 24.70
CA ASN A 371 -15.10 -4.30 25.74
C ASN A 371 -14.75 -3.72 27.12
N ILE A 372 -15.76 -3.34 27.89
CA ILE A 372 -15.59 -2.80 29.25
C ILE A 372 -16.46 -3.60 30.21
N VAL A 373 -15.86 -4.08 31.30
CA VAL A 373 -16.58 -4.73 32.40
C VAL A 373 -16.50 -3.81 33.63
N PHE A 374 -17.63 -3.35 34.12
CA PHE A 374 -17.74 -2.64 35.40
C PHE A 374 -18.19 -3.62 36.48
N VAL A 375 -17.44 -3.69 37.58
CA VAL A 375 -17.81 -4.43 38.78
C VAL A 375 -18.33 -3.41 39.81
N MET A 376 -19.60 -3.58 40.28
CA MET A 376 -20.23 -2.76 41.29
C MET A 376 -20.11 -3.42 42.66
#